data_1a53159b5684839e3df68652ddd88b90
#
_entry.id   1a53159b5684839e3df68652ddd88b90
#
_cell.length_a   1.000
_cell.length_b   1.000
_cell.length_c   1.000
_cell.angle_alpha   90.00
_cell.angle_beta   90.00
_cell.angle_gamma   90.00
#
_symmetry.space_group_name_H-M   'P 1'
#
loop_
_entity.id
_entity.type
_entity.pdbx_description
1 polymer ?
#
loop_
_entity_poly.entity_id
_entity_poly.type
_entity_poly.pdbx_seq_one_letter_code
_entity_poly.pdbx_strand_id
1 'polypeptide(L)'
;TGLLTMKQKTNGTVLIGGGWQGRGTPQEGRGQVTASSLQPNMALAQFALPALANARIMRSWTGFEANVPDFYPLVGALPGVEGAFVLGCVRGGYTIGPYISKLMGDFILDREPELPLFDPGRNFNED
;
A
#
# COMPACT_ATOMS: atom_id res chain seq x y z
N THR A 1 -18.65 3.87 -4.61
CA THR A 1 -18.12 2.61 -4.05
C THR A 1 -16.79 2.91 -3.37
N GLY A 2 -16.76 2.91 -2.05
CA GLY A 2 -15.52 3.08 -1.30
C GLY A 2 -14.89 1.72 -0.99
N LEU A 3 -13.58 1.66 -0.94
CA LEU A 3 -12.86 0.51 -0.39
C LEU A 3 -12.94 0.58 1.13
N LEU A 4 -13.13 -0.58 1.77
CA LEU A 4 -13.15 -0.69 3.22
C LEU A 4 -12.25 -1.85 3.65
N THR A 5 -11.35 -1.56 4.58
CA THR A 5 -10.61 -2.59 5.31
C THR A 5 -10.89 -2.45 6.79
N MET A 6 -11.15 -3.55 7.46
CA MET A 6 -11.35 -3.59 8.91
C MET A 6 -10.57 -4.75 9.51
N LYS A 7 -9.93 -4.51 10.64
CA LYS A 7 -9.22 -5.53 11.40
C LYS A 7 -9.40 -5.28 12.89
N GLN A 8 -9.94 -6.25 13.60
CA GLN A 8 -9.98 -6.20 15.05
C GLN A 8 -8.68 -6.76 15.66
N LYS A 9 -8.17 -6.06 16.64
CA LYS A 9 -7.06 -6.53 17.48
C LYS A 9 -7.56 -7.29 18.71
N THR A 10 -6.68 -8.05 19.32
CA THR A 10 -6.98 -8.86 20.53
C THR A 10 -7.46 -8.04 21.71
N ASN A 11 -7.07 -6.76 21.80
CA ASN A 11 -7.54 -5.82 22.84
C ASN A 11 -8.90 -5.17 22.51
N GLY A 12 -9.59 -5.61 21.46
CA GLY A 12 -10.89 -5.09 21.04
C GLY A 12 -10.85 -3.86 20.14
N THR A 13 -9.69 -3.20 19.96
CA THR A 13 -9.56 -2.04 19.06
C THR A 13 -9.77 -2.49 17.61
N VAL A 14 -10.57 -1.71 16.86
CA VAL A 14 -10.80 -1.93 15.42
C VAL A 14 -10.01 -0.92 14.62
N LEU A 15 -9.16 -1.40 13.73
CA LEU A 15 -8.49 -0.59 12.70
C LEU A 15 -9.42 -0.52 11.49
N ILE A 16 -9.65 0.69 10.99
CA ILE A 16 -10.52 0.94 9.84
C ILE A 16 -9.73 1.77 8.83
N GLY A 17 -9.81 1.39 7.57
CA GLY A 17 -9.16 2.10 6.46
C GLY A 17 -9.75 1.70 5.13
N GLY A 18 -9.03 1.94 4.03
CA GLY A 18 -9.41 1.47 2.70
C GLY A 18 -9.55 2.57 1.66
N GLY A 19 -8.46 3.15 1.17
CA GLY A 19 -8.46 4.02 -0.01
C GLY A 19 -9.04 5.43 0.18
N TRP A 20 -9.31 5.86 1.39
CA TRP A 20 -9.74 7.22 1.72
C TRP A 20 -8.50 8.11 1.94
N GLN A 21 -8.22 8.97 0.97
CA GLN A 21 -6.99 9.74 0.96
C GLN A 21 -7.02 10.91 1.93
N GLY A 22 -5.89 11.14 2.63
CA GLY A 22 -5.61 12.39 3.34
C GLY A 22 -5.08 13.46 2.37
N ARG A 23 -4.53 14.54 2.93
CA ARG A 23 -3.84 15.61 2.20
C ARG A 23 -2.39 15.70 2.65
N GLY A 24 -1.54 16.30 1.83
CA GLY A 24 -0.14 16.54 2.11
C GLY A 24 0.78 15.96 1.05
N THR A 25 2.04 16.34 1.14
CA THR A 25 3.11 15.86 0.27
C THR A 25 4.24 15.25 1.10
N PRO A 26 5.07 14.35 0.55
CA PRO A 26 6.23 13.81 1.24
C PRO A 26 7.20 14.91 1.71
N GLN A 27 7.29 16.03 0.98
CA GLN A 27 8.14 17.17 1.31
C GLN A 27 7.67 17.90 2.59
N GLU A 28 6.37 17.89 2.87
CA GLU A 28 5.81 18.44 4.11
C GLU A 28 5.98 17.50 5.31
N GLY A 29 6.45 16.27 5.08
CA GLY A 29 6.83 15.28 6.09
C GLY A 29 5.65 14.58 6.76
N ARG A 30 4.45 15.16 6.77
CA ARG A 30 3.25 14.56 7.40
C ARG A 30 2.02 14.74 6.53
N GLY A 31 1.29 13.65 6.34
CA GLY A 31 -0.05 13.73 5.80
C GLY A 31 -1.07 14.22 6.86
N GLN A 32 -2.13 14.85 6.38
CA GLN A 32 -3.23 15.35 7.19
C GLN A 32 -4.49 14.53 6.94
N VAL A 33 -5.13 14.11 8.02
CA VAL A 33 -6.47 13.51 7.93
C VAL A 33 -7.49 14.61 7.66
N THR A 34 -8.38 14.37 6.70
CA THR A 34 -9.47 15.30 6.39
C THR A 34 -10.81 14.75 6.84
N ALA A 35 -11.71 15.62 7.32
CA ALA A 35 -13.06 15.22 7.69
C ALA A 35 -13.82 14.64 6.49
N SER A 36 -13.60 15.19 5.30
CA SER A 36 -14.22 14.74 4.05
C SER A 36 -13.85 13.30 3.65
N SER A 37 -12.72 12.78 4.14
CA SER A 37 -12.31 11.38 3.92
C SER A 37 -12.66 10.51 5.13
N LEU A 38 -12.51 11.04 6.35
CA LEU A 38 -12.76 10.27 7.57
C LEU A 38 -14.25 9.93 7.74
N GLN A 39 -15.14 10.90 7.56
CA GLN A 39 -16.57 10.70 7.75
C GLN A 39 -17.17 9.60 6.86
N PRO A 40 -16.99 9.58 5.53
CA PRO A 40 -17.54 8.53 4.70
C PRO A 40 -16.88 7.17 4.94
N ASN A 41 -15.59 7.12 5.33
CA ASN A 41 -14.95 5.87 5.73
C ASN A 41 -15.60 5.29 6.99
N MET A 42 -15.87 6.11 8.01
CA MET A 42 -16.57 5.67 9.22
C MET A 42 -18.02 5.30 8.95
N ALA A 43 -18.73 6.04 8.10
CA ALA A 43 -20.09 5.71 7.71
C ALA A 43 -20.17 4.35 6.99
N LEU A 44 -19.22 4.08 6.09
CA LEU A 44 -19.13 2.78 5.41
C LEU A 44 -18.81 1.64 6.39
N ALA A 45 -17.93 1.88 7.36
CA ALA A 45 -17.62 0.91 8.40
C ALA A 45 -18.82 0.60 9.29
N GLN A 46 -19.59 1.59 9.70
CA GLN A 46 -20.83 1.41 10.46
C GLN A 46 -21.92 0.71 9.65
N PHE A 47 -22.02 1.00 8.36
CA PHE A 47 -22.93 0.29 7.47
C PHE A 47 -22.57 -1.20 7.37
N ALA A 48 -21.28 -1.51 7.22
CA ALA A 48 -20.81 -2.90 7.11
C ALA A 48 -20.89 -3.64 8.47
N LEU A 49 -20.67 -2.94 9.58
CA LEU A 49 -20.71 -3.49 10.93
C LEU A 49 -21.44 -2.53 11.88
N PRO A 50 -22.79 -2.66 12.02
CA PRO A 50 -23.60 -1.75 12.86
C PRO A 50 -23.17 -1.64 14.33
N ALA A 51 -22.49 -2.66 14.86
CA ALA A 51 -21.92 -2.64 16.21
C ALA A 51 -20.92 -1.50 16.45
N LEU A 52 -20.37 -0.91 15.39
CA LEU A 52 -19.46 0.24 15.46
C LEU A 52 -20.19 1.59 15.67
N ALA A 53 -21.52 1.63 15.66
CA ALA A 53 -22.26 2.89 15.78
C ALA A 53 -21.95 3.68 17.07
N ASN A 54 -21.64 2.98 18.17
CA ASN A 54 -21.29 3.57 19.45
C ASN A 54 -19.77 3.59 19.72
N ALA A 55 -18.97 3.20 18.75
CA ALA A 55 -17.52 3.21 18.90
C ALA A 55 -16.97 4.65 18.88
N ARG A 56 -15.89 4.87 19.61
CA ARG A 56 -15.19 6.16 19.65
C ARG A 56 -13.93 6.08 18.78
N ILE A 57 -13.69 7.11 17.99
CA ILE A 57 -12.41 7.26 17.28
C ILE A 57 -11.33 7.59 18.31
N MET A 58 -10.41 6.67 18.51
CA MET A 58 -9.28 6.85 19.44
C MET A 58 -8.13 7.57 18.77
N ARG A 59 -7.92 7.34 17.46
CA ARG A 59 -6.82 7.89 16.69
C ARG A 59 -7.14 7.83 15.20
N SER A 60 -6.71 8.85 14.48
CA SER A 60 -6.70 8.86 13.01
C SER A 60 -5.32 9.30 12.52
N TRP A 61 -4.88 8.75 11.41
CA TRP A 61 -3.61 9.09 10.79
C TRP A 61 -3.65 8.84 9.29
N THR A 62 -2.68 9.38 8.59
CA THR A 62 -2.40 9.09 7.19
C THR A 62 -0.96 8.60 7.05
N GLY A 63 -0.67 7.94 5.95
CA GLY A 63 0.67 7.60 5.50
C GLY A 63 0.78 7.85 4.00
N PHE A 64 2.00 8.01 3.52
CA PHE A 64 2.26 8.06 2.09
C PHE A 64 2.46 6.65 1.56
N GLU A 65 1.93 6.38 0.39
CA GLU A 65 2.12 5.15 -0.35
C GLU A 65 2.86 5.48 -1.65
N ALA A 66 3.96 4.77 -1.90
CA ALA A 66 4.70 4.92 -3.13
C ALA A 66 4.00 4.14 -4.25
N ASN A 67 3.68 4.83 -5.33
CA ASN A 67 3.09 4.25 -6.52
C ASN A 67 3.88 4.67 -7.75
N VAL A 68 3.82 3.85 -8.78
CA VAL A 68 4.29 4.16 -10.13
C VAL A 68 3.09 4.28 -11.08
N PRO A 69 3.21 4.94 -12.23
CA PRO A 69 2.08 5.24 -13.11
C PRO A 69 1.24 4.01 -13.50
N ASP A 70 1.86 2.89 -13.78
CA ASP A 70 1.20 1.64 -14.18
C ASP A 70 0.68 0.80 -12.99
N PHE A 71 0.92 1.23 -11.76
CA PHE A 71 0.56 0.53 -10.51
C PHE A 71 1.16 -0.86 -10.29
N TYR A 72 2.08 -1.32 -11.13
CA TYR A 72 2.88 -2.53 -10.88
C TYR A 72 4.10 -2.21 -10.02
N PRO A 73 4.60 -3.15 -9.22
CA PRO A 73 5.77 -2.91 -8.37
C PRO A 73 7.04 -2.64 -9.18
N LEU A 74 8.06 -2.11 -8.52
CA LEU A 74 9.43 -2.06 -9.03
C LEU A 74 10.19 -3.25 -8.45
N VAL A 75 10.63 -4.19 -9.28
CA VAL A 75 11.32 -5.42 -8.82
C VAL A 75 12.41 -5.78 -9.82
N GLY A 76 13.66 -5.64 -9.43
CA GLY A 76 14.78 -5.97 -10.29
C GLY A 76 16.03 -5.13 -10.04
N ALA A 77 16.98 -5.20 -10.97
CA ALA A 77 18.18 -4.39 -10.94
C ALA A 77 17.86 -2.90 -11.14
N LEU A 78 18.55 -2.03 -10.40
CA LEU A 78 18.40 -0.59 -10.58
C LEU A 78 19.13 -0.13 -11.84
N PRO A 79 18.45 0.51 -12.80
CA PRO A 79 19.08 0.94 -14.04
C PRO A 79 20.28 1.87 -13.81
N GLY A 80 21.39 1.58 -14.47
CA GLY A 80 22.61 2.40 -14.42
C GLY A 80 23.44 2.26 -13.14
N VAL A 81 23.08 1.37 -12.21
CA VAL A 81 23.85 1.14 -10.98
C VAL A 81 24.13 -0.35 -10.81
N GLU A 82 25.38 -0.76 -11.07
CA GLU A 82 25.81 -2.14 -10.93
C GLU A 82 25.67 -2.64 -9.48
N GLY A 83 25.15 -3.84 -9.30
CA GLY A 83 24.99 -4.49 -8.00
C GLY A 83 23.90 -3.88 -7.11
N ALA A 84 23.13 -2.90 -7.62
CA ALA A 84 22.01 -2.33 -6.88
C ALA A 84 20.67 -2.90 -7.36
N PHE A 85 19.79 -3.16 -6.43
CA PHE A 85 18.49 -3.75 -6.68
C PHE A 85 17.40 -2.96 -5.96
N VAL A 86 16.19 -2.99 -6.51
CA VAL A 86 15.01 -2.37 -5.90
C VAL A 86 13.85 -3.37 -5.81
N LEU A 87 13.20 -3.38 -4.67
CA LEU A 87 11.90 -3.99 -4.45
C LEU A 87 11.04 -2.94 -3.77
N GLY A 88 10.10 -2.35 -4.49
CA GLY A 88 9.32 -1.23 -3.98
C GLY A 88 7.99 -1.04 -4.69
N CYS A 89 7.23 -0.07 -4.24
CA CYS A 89 5.90 0.28 -4.78
C CYS A 89 4.92 -0.91 -4.81
N VAL A 90 5.03 -1.81 -3.83
CA VAL A 90 4.24 -3.06 -3.77
C VAL A 90 2.88 -2.77 -3.16
N ARG A 91 1.85 -2.63 -3.99
CA ARG A 91 0.47 -2.54 -3.51
C ARG A 91 0.04 -3.89 -2.93
N GLY A 92 -0.54 -3.85 -1.74
CA GLY A 92 -0.91 -5.08 -1.03
C GLY A 92 0.30 -5.90 -0.54
N GLY A 93 1.37 -5.22 -0.12
CA GLY A 93 2.66 -5.82 0.25
C GLY A 93 2.57 -6.96 1.28
N TYR A 94 1.62 -6.91 2.22
CA TYR A 94 1.40 -8.02 3.16
C TYR A 94 0.94 -9.32 2.47
N THR A 95 0.23 -9.20 1.35
CA THR A 95 -0.31 -10.36 0.62
C THR A 95 0.70 -10.89 -0.40
N ILE A 96 1.21 -10.01 -1.26
CA ILE A 96 2.06 -10.42 -2.39
C ILE A 96 3.56 -10.23 -2.13
N GLY A 97 3.93 -9.42 -1.14
CA GLY A 97 5.32 -9.12 -0.81
C GLY A 97 6.21 -10.35 -0.62
N PRO A 98 5.80 -11.35 0.16
CA PRO A 98 6.62 -12.55 0.35
C PRO A 98 6.94 -13.29 -0.95
N TYR A 99 5.98 -13.39 -1.86
CA TYR A 99 6.18 -14.04 -3.15
C TYR A 99 7.09 -13.23 -4.07
N ILE A 100 6.85 -11.93 -4.17
CA ILE A 100 7.72 -11.03 -4.97
C ILE A 100 9.15 -11.02 -4.41
N SER A 101 9.32 -11.08 -3.08
CA SER A 101 10.63 -11.18 -2.45
C SER A 101 11.35 -12.48 -2.79
N LYS A 102 10.61 -13.59 -2.91
CA LYS A 102 11.17 -14.86 -3.39
C LYS A 102 11.69 -14.73 -4.82
N LEU A 103 10.88 -14.18 -5.73
CA LEU A 103 11.30 -13.96 -7.13
C LEU A 103 12.55 -13.09 -7.22
N MET A 104 12.60 -12.01 -6.41
CA MET A 104 13.77 -11.14 -6.33
C MET A 104 15.00 -11.87 -5.78
N GLY A 105 14.82 -12.71 -4.77
CA GLY A 105 15.89 -13.54 -4.20
C GLY A 105 16.45 -14.52 -5.22
N ASP A 106 15.59 -15.17 -6.01
CA ASP A 106 16.03 -16.06 -7.10
C ASP A 106 16.85 -15.27 -8.12
N PHE A 107 16.38 -14.09 -8.53
CA PHE A 107 17.10 -13.21 -9.47
C PHE A 107 18.49 -12.78 -8.95
N ILE A 108 18.60 -12.36 -7.69
CA ILE A 108 19.88 -11.93 -7.08
C ILE A 108 20.88 -13.09 -6.99
N LEU A 109 20.37 -14.32 -6.86
CA LEU A 109 21.19 -15.54 -6.74
C LEU A 109 21.43 -16.22 -8.09
N ASP A 110 21.26 -15.50 -9.21
CA ASP A 110 21.41 -16.03 -10.58
C ASP A 110 20.59 -17.31 -10.84
N ARG A 111 19.41 -17.39 -10.20
CA ARG A 111 18.40 -18.41 -10.46
C ARG A 111 17.32 -17.83 -11.35
N GLU A 112 16.75 -18.64 -12.23
CA GLU A 112 15.61 -18.21 -13.05
C GLU A 112 14.37 -18.06 -12.15
N PRO A 113 13.80 -16.83 -12.02
CA PRO A 113 12.58 -16.65 -11.26
C PRO A 113 11.39 -17.35 -11.94
N GLU A 114 10.48 -17.89 -11.14
CA GLU A 114 9.27 -18.60 -11.60
C GLU A 114 8.36 -17.73 -12.50
N LEU A 115 8.37 -16.42 -12.29
CA LEU A 115 7.67 -15.41 -13.10
C LEU A 115 8.61 -14.26 -13.44
N PRO A 116 8.37 -13.56 -14.58
CA PRO A 116 9.12 -12.36 -14.92
C PRO A 116 9.03 -11.30 -13.83
N LEU A 117 10.14 -10.60 -13.60
CA LEU A 117 10.17 -9.45 -12.70
C LEU A 117 9.57 -8.21 -13.37
N PHE A 118 9.14 -7.25 -12.54
CA PHE A 118 8.66 -5.95 -12.99
C PHE A 118 9.84 -4.97 -13.07
N ASP A 119 10.51 -4.97 -14.22
CA ASP A 119 11.73 -4.18 -14.46
C ASP A 119 11.57 -2.73 -14.01
N PRO A 120 12.43 -2.23 -13.11
CA PRO A 120 12.44 -0.83 -12.71
C PRO A 120 12.73 0.15 -13.84
N GLY A 121 13.42 -0.31 -14.89
CA GLY A 121 13.74 0.48 -16.10
C GLY A 121 12.68 0.47 -17.19
N ARG A 122 11.55 -0.19 -16.96
CA ARG A 122 10.49 -0.27 -17.98
C ARG A 122 9.89 1.10 -18.31
N ASN A 123 9.32 1.22 -19.48
CA ASN A 123 8.63 2.44 -19.89
C ASN A 123 7.27 2.55 -19.15
N PHE A 124 7.03 3.69 -18.48
CA PHE A 124 5.77 3.97 -17.77
C PHE A 124 4.78 4.80 -18.61
N ASN A 125 5.12 5.13 -19.87
CA ASN A 125 4.34 6.02 -20.72
C ASN A 125 3.52 5.27 -21.78
N GLU A 126 3.37 3.97 -21.69
CA GLU A 126 2.53 3.23 -22.63
C GLU A 126 1.11 3.07 -22.06
N ASP A 127 0.23 3.86 -22.72
CA ASP A 127 -1.25 3.94 -22.74
C ASP A 127 -1.94 4.93 -21.81
#